data_92a81044b0cca4d4f547d7bf5eeeeaa7
#
_entry.id   92a81044b0cca4d4f547d7bf5eeeeaa7
#
_cell.length_a   1.000
_cell.length_b   1.000
_cell.length_c   1.000
_cell.angle_alpha   90.00
_cell.angle_beta   90.00
_cell.angle_gamma   90.00
#
_symmetry.space_group_name_H-M   'P 1'
#
loop_
_entity.id
_entity.type
_entity.pdbx_description
1 polymer ?
#
loop_
_entity_poly.entity_id
_entity_poly.type
_entity_poly.pdbx_seq_one_letter_code
_entity_poly.pdbx_strand_id
1 'polypeptide(L)'
;LMKSYAAPVDVFVTQAMKNDARRKAYLSDITYVTNQEVGFDFLRDNLVFKRAERVLRATNPLYYGIVDEIDSILIDESRTPLIIAQPIKEERNFYDLFTKIVNQLEEDSDYEADYKHKQIKMKEEGLNRVEELLGEKVFSEDNPMFVFYLDVCLQAKVLFEKDRDYIITGEGVEIVDEFTGRVLPGRRFTDGVHQAIEAKERVEVKESDRTVAAITFQNFFPMYKKLAGMSGTVMRARDEFTKVYKLDVVQIPTN
;
A
#
# COMPACT_ATOMS: atom_id res chain seq x y z
N LEU A 1 21.06 7.83 -46.73
CA LEU A 1 20.41 9.12 -46.43
C LEU A 1 19.60 8.97 -45.14
N MET A 2 20.26 9.05 -43.98
CA MET A 2 19.57 9.22 -42.71
C MET A 2 19.05 10.66 -42.69
N LYS A 3 17.76 10.85 -42.87
CA LYS A 3 17.08 12.07 -42.46
C LYS A 3 17.09 12.05 -40.94
N SER A 4 17.90 12.96 -40.33
CA SER A 4 17.76 13.26 -38.92
C SER A 4 16.36 13.88 -38.70
N TYR A 5 15.41 13.11 -38.32
CA TYR A 5 14.20 13.62 -37.71
C TYR A 5 14.63 14.15 -36.34
N ALA A 6 14.90 15.45 -36.26
CA ALA A 6 14.90 16.14 -35.00
C ALA A 6 13.44 16.20 -34.51
N ALA A 7 12.93 15.08 -34.03
CA ALA A 7 11.82 15.14 -33.12
C ALA A 7 12.28 15.98 -31.93
N PRO A 8 11.45 16.85 -31.35
CA PRO A 8 11.79 17.48 -30.09
C PRO A 8 11.96 16.38 -29.04
N VAL A 9 13.17 15.86 -28.96
CA VAL A 9 13.64 15.01 -27.90
C VAL A 9 13.81 15.94 -26.75
N ASP A 10 12.84 16.05 -25.89
CA ASP A 10 13.10 16.74 -24.63
C ASP A 10 11.91 16.67 -23.72
N VAL A 11 11.77 15.58 -23.00
CA VAL A 11 11.34 15.83 -21.64
C VAL A 11 11.61 14.62 -20.77
N PHE A 12 12.54 14.77 -19.84
CA PHE A 12 12.65 13.86 -18.71
C PHE A 12 11.46 14.13 -17.77
N VAL A 13 10.63 13.12 -17.57
CA VAL A 13 9.62 13.20 -16.52
C VAL A 13 10.30 12.95 -15.18
N THR A 14 10.19 13.92 -14.28
CA THR A 14 10.76 13.85 -12.94
C THR A 14 9.69 14.00 -11.88
N GLN A 15 9.98 13.52 -10.67
CA GLN A 15 9.06 13.58 -9.53
C GLN A 15 8.60 15.02 -9.20
N ALA A 16 9.47 16.02 -9.42
CA ALA A 16 9.17 17.43 -9.15
C ALA A 16 8.18 18.07 -10.15
N MET A 17 7.87 17.39 -11.27
CA MET A 17 7.01 17.96 -12.31
C MET A 17 5.52 17.92 -11.90
N LYS A 18 4.83 19.05 -12.12
CA LYS A 18 3.37 19.15 -12.00
C LYS A 18 2.67 18.38 -13.14
N ASN A 19 1.42 17.96 -12.91
CA ASN A 19 0.64 17.15 -13.85
C ASN A 19 0.55 17.74 -15.27
N ASP A 20 0.42 19.06 -15.43
CA ASP A 20 0.37 19.69 -16.75
C ASP A 20 1.69 19.59 -17.52
N ALA A 21 2.81 19.69 -16.84
CA ALA A 21 4.13 19.50 -17.43
C ALA A 21 4.35 18.03 -17.80
N ARG A 22 3.94 17.07 -16.92
CA ARG A 22 3.97 15.63 -17.21
C ARG A 22 3.14 15.29 -18.44
N ARG A 23 1.92 15.83 -18.52
CA ARG A 23 1.02 15.62 -19.66
C ARG A 23 1.63 16.11 -20.99
N LYS A 24 2.26 17.29 -20.98
CA LYS A 24 3.01 17.79 -22.17
C LYS A 24 4.15 16.86 -22.53
N ALA A 25 4.91 16.38 -21.55
CA ALA A 25 6.01 15.46 -21.76
C ALA A 25 5.57 14.16 -22.43
N TYR A 26 4.49 13.54 -21.93
CA TYR A 26 3.96 12.30 -22.50
C TYR A 26 3.32 12.51 -23.89
N LEU A 27 3.06 13.73 -24.33
CA LEU A 27 2.59 14.02 -25.70
C LEU A 27 3.75 14.11 -26.70
N SER A 28 5.00 14.18 -26.26
CA SER A 28 6.17 14.18 -27.13
C SER A 28 6.35 12.84 -27.86
N ASP A 29 6.95 12.83 -29.03
CA ASP A 29 7.19 11.61 -29.80
C ASP A 29 8.05 10.60 -29.05
N ILE A 30 9.04 11.09 -28.30
CA ILE A 30 9.90 10.32 -27.41
C ILE A 30 9.87 10.95 -26.03
N THR A 31 9.61 10.14 -25.01
CA THR A 31 9.61 10.56 -23.60
C THR A 31 10.62 9.72 -22.83
N TYR A 32 11.56 10.36 -22.15
CA TYR A 32 12.45 9.71 -21.21
C TYR A 32 11.86 9.80 -19.80
N VAL A 33 11.79 8.68 -19.12
CA VAL A 33 11.19 8.58 -17.78
C VAL A 33 11.81 7.41 -17.04
N THR A 34 11.92 7.50 -15.72
CA THR A 34 12.35 6.34 -14.92
C THR A 34 11.25 5.28 -14.86
N ASN A 35 11.64 4.03 -14.68
CA ASN A 35 10.72 2.89 -14.49
C ASN A 35 9.69 3.16 -13.38
N GLN A 36 10.12 3.76 -12.28
CA GLN A 36 9.26 4.09 -11.14
C GLN A 36 8.24 5.18 -11.50
N GLU A 37 8.70 6.29 -12.11
CA GLU A 37 7.81 7.43 -12.42
C GLU A 37 6.70 7.05 -13.40
N VAL A 38 7.01 6.31 -14.48
CA VAL A 38 5.98 5.87 -15.43
C VAL A 38 5.01 4.89 -14.79
N GLY A 39 5.49 4.00 -13.93
CA GLY A 39 4.64 3.07 -13.20
C GLY A 39 3.72 3.80 -12.18
N PHE A 40 4.24 4.79 -11.47
CA PHE A 40 3.41 5.62 -10.59
C PHE A 40 2.42 6.49 -11.36
N ASP A 41 2.79 7.04 -12.52
CA ASP A 41 1.87 7.80 -13.36
C ASP A 41 0.75 6.90 -13.88
N PHE A 42 1.06 5.67 -14.27
CA PHE A 42 0.06 4.67 -14.64
C PHE A 42 -0.90 4.37 -13.47
N LEU A 43 -0.38 4.15 -12.26
CA LEU A 43 -1.23 3.92 -11.09
C LEU A 43 -2.12 5.12 -10.79
N ARG A 44 -1.56 6.34 -10.80
CA ARG A 44 -2.32 7.59 -10.58
C ARG A 44 -3.42 7.77 -11.62
N ASP A 45 -3.13 7.51 -12.90
CA ASP A 45 -4.12 7.62 -13.98
C ASP A 45 -5.29 6.64 -13.84
N ASN A 46 -5.08 5.49 -13.16
CA ASN A 46 -6.13 4.53 -12.86
C ASN A 46 -6.96 4.91 -11.62
N LEU A 47 -6.49 5.84 -10.79
CA LEU A 47 -7.21 6.32 -9.62
C LEU A 47 -8.08 7.55 -9.89
N VAL A 48 -7.84 8.29 -11.00
CA VAL A 48 -8.60 9.48 -11.31
C VAL A 48 -9.94 9.14 -11.97
N PHE A 49 -11.00 9.87 -11.59
CA PHE A 49 -12.34 9.66 -12.13
C PHE A 49 -12.53 10.28 -13.51
N LYS A 50 -11.86 11.41 -13.79
CA LYS A 50 -12.00 12.14 -15.05
C LYS A 50 -10.83 11.86 -15.97
N ARG A 51 -11.10 11.50 -17.22
CA ARG A 51 -10.07 11.28 -18.24
C ARG A 51 -9.14 12.49 -18.44
N ALA A 52 -9.64 13.71 -18.27
CA ALA A 52 -8.87 14.93 -18.38
C ALA A 52 -7.79 15.10 -17.30
N GLU A 53 -7.90 14.37 -16.20
CA GLU A 53 -6.94 14.41 -15.10
C GLU A 53 -5.73 13.46 -15.33
N ARG A 54 -5.85 12.53 -16.27
CA ARG A 54 -4.78 11.62 -16.65
C ARG A 54 -3.58 12.36 -17.23
N VAL A 55 -2.40 11.87 -16.93
CA VAL A 55 -1.13 12.43 -17.43
C VAL A 55 -0.59 11.66 -18.63
N LEU A 56 -0.82 10.35 -18.69
CA LEU A 56 -0.45 9.53 -19.84
C LEU A 56 -1.32 9.86 -21.07
N ARG A 57 -0.85 9.50 -22.25
CA ARG A 57 -1.59 9.71 -23.52
C ARG A 57 -3.00 9.13 -23.45
N ALA A 58 -3.98 9.84 -23.95
CA ALA A 58 -5.37 9.38 -23.99
C ALA A 58 -5.57 8.17 -24.89
N THR A 59 -4.76 8.04 -25.95
CA THR A 59 -4.78 6.92 -26.91
C THR A 59 -3.45 6.21 -26.90
N ASN A 60 -3.48 4.88 -26.78
CA ASN A 60 -2.29 4.00 -26.76
C ASN A 60 -1.19 4.48 -25.78
N PRO A 61 -1.49 4.69 -24.50
CA PRO A 61 -0.53 5.23 -23.53
C PRO A 61 0.74 4.36 -23.41
N LEU A 62 0.59 3.06 -23.57
CA LEU A 62 1.67 2.06 -23.48
C LEU A 62 1.91 1.40 -24.85
N TYR A 63 2.22 2.22 -25.87
CA TYR A 63 2.40 1.69 -27.22
C TYR A 63 3.75 1.02 -27.43
N TYR A 64 4.84 1.71 -27.11
CA TYR A 64 6.19 1.18 -27.25
C TYR A 64 7.08 1.64 -26.08
N GLY A 65 7.69 0.70 -25.40
CA GLY A 65 8.66 0.93 -24.35
C GLY A 65 10.02 0.35 -24.72
N ILE A 66 11.07 1.12 -24.49
CA ILE A 66 12.46 0.66 -24.55
C ILE A 66 13.02 0.81 -23.14
N VAL A 67 13.44 -0.29 -22.55
CA VAL A 67 13.94 -0.36 -21.17
C VAL A 67 15.45 -0.50 -21.19
N ASP A 68 16.14 0.46 -20.62
CA ASP A 68 17.58 0.37 -20.40
C ASP A 68 17.86 -0.43 -19.12
N GLU A 69 18.95 -1.19 -19.10
CA GLU A 69 19.28 -2.14 -18.03
C GLU A 69 18.08 -3.07 -17.70
N ILE A 70 17.50 -3.65 -18.77
CA ILE A 70 16.23 -4.37 -18.71
C ILE A 70 16.27 -5.57 -17.74
N ASP A 71 17.38 -6.23 -17.54
CA ASP A 71 17.54 -7.34 -16.61
C ASP A 71 17.43 -6.87 -15.14
N SER A 72 18.03 -5.74 -14.77
CA SER A 72 17.85 -5.20 -13.44
C SER A 72 16.39 -4.90 -13.13
N ILE A 73 15.64 -4.37 -14.10
CA ILE A 73 14.24 -3.97 -13.87
C ILE A 73 13.28 -5.16 -13.97
N LEU A 74 13.43 -6.03 -14.97
CA LEU A 74 12.45 -7.10 -15.24
C LEU A 74 12.83 -8.46 -14.64
N ILE A 75 14.05 -8.62 -14.12
CA ILE A 75 14.46 -9.84 -13.41
C ILE A 75 14.70 -9.51 -11.93
N ASP A 76 15.70 -8.67 -11.61
CA ASP A 76 16.10 -8.45 -10.21
C ASP A 76 15.03 -7.74 -9.39
N GLU A 77 14.45 -6.66 -9.92
CA GLU A 77 13.41 -5.86 -9.25
C GLU A 77 11.98 -6.20 -9.71
N SER A 78 11.81 -7.24 -10.53
CA SER A 78 10.56 -7.56 -11.22
C SER A 78 9.34 -7.67 -10.27
N ARG A 79 9.54 -8.21 -9.07
CA ARG A 79 8.51 -8.45 -8.06
C ARG A 79 8.36 -7.30 -7.07
N THR A 80 9.21 -6.29 -7.11
CA THR A 80 9.09 -5.11 -6.25
C THR A 80 7.83 -4.33 -6.63
N PRO A 81 6.85 -4.17 -5.73
CA PRO A 81 5.62 -3.46 -6.05
C PRO A 81 5.83 -1.95 -5.95
N LEU A 82 5.28 -1.24 -6.93
CA LEU A 82 4.96 0.18 -6.80
C LEU A 82 3.63 0.28 -6.07
N ILE A 83 3.58 1.04 -4.98
CA ILE A 83 2.41 1.14 -4.11
C ILE A 83 2.03 2.61 -3.95
N ILE A 84 0.76 2.94 -4.19
CA ILE A 84 0.15 4.19 -3.77
C ILE A 84 -0.68 3.90 -2.53
N ALA A 85 -0.27 4.49 -1.41
CA ALA A 85 -1.03 4.49 -0.17
C ALA A 85 -1.70 5.85 0.01
N GLN A 86 -2.88 5.86 0.59
CA GLN A 86 -3.59 7.07 1.01
C GLN A 86 -3.94 6.93 2.48
N PRO A 87 -3.72 7.99 3.29
CA PRO A 87 -4.18 7.98 4.66
C PRO A 87 -5.71 7.91 4.66
N ILE A 88 -6.25 6.95 5.38
CA ILE A 88 -7.66 6.91 5.67
C ILE A 88 -7.89 7.90 6.82
N LYS A 89 -8.72 8.89 6.58
CA LYS A 89 -9.34 9.63 7.68
C LYS A 89 -10.36 8.71 8.34
N GLU A 90 -9.87 7.71 9.04
CA GLU A 90 -10.71 6.96 9.95
C GLU A 90 -11.23 7.94 10.99
N GLU A 91 -12.50 7.80 11.32
CA GLU A 91 -13.12 8.65 12.30
C GLU A 91 -12.50 8.33 13.67
N ARG A 92 -11.44 9.03 14.05
CA ARG A 92 -10.72 8.92 15.33
C ARG A 92 -11.67 8.77 16.51
N ASN A 93 -12.85 9.40 16.41
CA ASN A 93 -13.90 9.35 17.38
C ASN A 93 -14.39 7.94 17.71
N PHE A 94 -14.36 7.00 16.75
CA PHE A 94 -14.83 5.63 17.01
C PHE A 94 -13.85 4.81 17.82
N TYR A 95 -12.55 4.91 17.58
CA TYR A 95 -11.57 4.23 18.44
C TYR A 95 -11.67 4.69 19.89
N ASP A 96 -11.78 6.01 20.12
CA ASP A 96 -11.96 6.59 21.45
C ASP A 96 -13.29 6.17 22.09
N LEU A 97 -14.37 6.13 21.30
CA LEU A 97 -15.70 5.72 21.76
C LEU A 97 -15.70 4.24 22.18
N PHE A 98 -15.26 3.35 21.28
CA PHE A 98 -15.25 1.93 21.56
C PHE A 98 -14.24 1.55 22.64
N THR A 99 -13.11 2.24 22.76
CA THR A 99 -12.19 2.06 23.89
C THR A 99 -12.86 2.37 25.25
N LYS A 100 -13.67 3.42 25.32
CA LYS A 100 -14.43 3.73 26.55
C LYS A 100 -15.47 2.68 26.86
N ILE A 101 -16.15 2.13 25.85
CA ILE A 101 -17.16 1.10 25.99
C ILE A 101 -16.50 -0.21 26.46
N VAL A 102 -15.48 -0.69 25.75
CA VAL A 102 -14.84 -1.97 26.10
C VAL A 102 -14.16 -1.94 27.46
N ASN A 103 -13.72 -0.77 27.94
CA ASN A 103 -13.17 -0.64 29.29
C ASN A 103 -14.19 -0.93 30.39
N GLN A 104 -15.49 -0.85 30.11
CA GLN A 104 -16.57 -1.16 31.06
C GLN A 104 -17.03 -2.64 31.00
N LEU A 105 -16.49 -3.42 30.05
CA LEU A 105 -16.78 -4.84 29.93
C LEU A 105 -15.88 -5.66 30.86
N GLU A 106 -16.41 -6.74 31.41
CA GLU A 106 -15.73 -7.62 32.36
C GLU A 106 -15.55 -9.02 31.75
N GLU A 107 -14.37 -9.60 31.97
CA GLU A 107 -14.10 -10.99 31.59
C GLU A 107 -15.02 -11.95 32.35
N ASP A 108 -15.32 -13.09 31.75
CA ASP A 108 -16.24 -14.11 32.22
C ASP A 108 -17.73 -13.72 32.21
N SER A 109 -18.11 -12.46 32.38
CA SER A 109 -19.48 -12.01 32.27
C SER A 109 -19.84 -11.57 30.86
N ASP A 110 -19.05 -10.67 30.28
CA ASP A 110 -19.32 -10.03 29.00
C ASP A 110 -18.61 -10.69 27.82
N TYR A 111 -17.40 -11.26 28.07
CA TYR A 111 -16.62 -11.96 27.06
C TYR A 111 -15.78 -13.08 27.68
N GLU A 112 -15.31 -14.01 26.85
CA GLU A 112 -14.32 -15.04 27.19
C GLU A 112 -13.04 -14.82 26.40
N ALA A 113 -11.87 -14.88 27.06
CA ALA A 113 -10.57 -14.72 26.44
C ALA A 113 -9.79 -16.05 26.42
N ASP A 114 -9.34 -16.46 25.23
CA ASP A 114 -8.37 -17.52 25.04
C ASP A 114 -6.99 -16.90 24.75
N TYR A 115 -6.23 -16.68 25.79
CA TYR A 115 -4.90 -16.08 25.70
C TYR A 115 -3.90 -16.95 24.92
N LYS A 116 -4.10 -18.28 24.91
CA LYS A 116 -3.20 -19.20 24.20
C LYS A 116 -3.36 -19.10 22.68
N HIS A 117 -4.61 -18.96 22.22
CA HIS A 117 -4.93 -18.85 20.79
C HIS A 117 -5.15 -17.39 20.36
N LYS A 118 -4.98 -16.43 21.27
CA LYS A 118 -5.19 -14.99 21.04
C LYS A 118 -6.59 -14.72 20.44
N GLN A 119 -7.62 -15.35 20.99
CA GLN A 119 -9.01 -15.22 20.54
C GLN A 119 -9.89 -14.70 21.67
N ILE A 120 -10.87 -13.87 21.31
CA ILE A 120 -11.87 -13.37 22.24
C ILE A 120 -13.25 -13.71 21.68
N LYS A 121 -14.11 -14.21 22.53
CA LYS A 121 -15.50 -14.50 22.20
C LYS A 121 -16.42 -13.60 23.02
N MET A 122 -17.11 -12.69 22.35
CA MET A 122 -18.14 -11.87 22.97
C MET A 122 -19.36 -12.74 23.34
N LYS A 123 -19.90 -12.54 24.54
CA LYS A 123 -21.15 -13.17 25.00
C LYS A 123 -22.34 -12.28 24.64
N GLU A 124 -23.55 -12.85 24.71
CA GLU A 124 -24.79 -12.12 24.44
C GLU A 124 -25.01 -10.98 25.45
N GLU A 125 -24.69 -11.23 26.72
CA GLU A 125 -24.73 -10.23 27.80
C GLU A 125 -23.81 -9.05 27.52
N GLY A 126 -22.58 -9.34 27.08
CA GLY A 126 -21.60 -8.32 26.71
C GLY A 126 -22.05 -7.50 25.50
N LEU A 127 -22.63 -8.15 24.49
CA LEU A 127 -23.17 -7.45 23.33
C LEU A 127 -24.32 -6.51 23.70
N ASN A 128 -25.26 -6.99 24.52
CA ASN A 128 -26.38 -6.17 25.02
C ASN A 128 -25.88 -4.96 25.81
N ARG A 129 -24.83 -5.14 26.63
CA ARG A 129 -24.21 -4.04 27.38
C ARG A 129 -23.53 -3.01 26.47
N VAL A 130 -22.84 -3.49 25.40
CA VAL A 130 -22.26 -2.60 24.38
C VAL A 130 -23.34 -1.79 23.68
N GLU A 131 -24.43 -2.40 23.25
CA GLU A 131 -25.55 -1.74 22.57
C GLU A 131 -26.24 -0.72 23.49
N GLU A 132 -26.39 -1.04 24.79
CA GLU A 132 -26.92 -0.09 25.78
C GLU A 132 -26.02 1.14 25.94
N LEU A 133 -24.69 0.94 26.03
CA LEU A 133 -23.71 2.02 26.17
C LEU A 133 -23.56 2.86 24.89
N LEU A 134 -23.72 2.23 23.74
CA LEU A 134 -23.64 2.87 22.42
C LEU A 134 -24.93 3.64 22.09
N GLY A 135 -26.09 3.19 22.59
CA GLY A 135 -27.40 3.69 22.23
C GLY A 135 -27.92 3.20 20.87
N GLU A 136 -27.19 2.33 20.21
CA GLU A 136 -27.47 1.78 18.87
C GLU A 136 -27.09 0.30 18.80
N LYS A 137 -27.62 -0.42 17.80
CA LYS A 137 -27.24 -1.81 17.56
C LYS A 137 -25.87 -1.91 16.90
N VAL A 138 -25.03 -2.82 17.41
CA VAL A 138 -23.69 -3.08 16.85
C VAL A 138 -23.81 -3.71 15.46
N PHE A 139 -24.75 -4.65 15.27
CA PHE A 139 -25.05 -5.26 13.97
C PHE A 139 -26.15 -4.44 13.26
N SER A 140 -25.80 -3.23 12.78
CA SER A 140 -26.71 -2.36 12.05
C SER A 140 -26.22 -2.17 10.61
N GLU A 141 -27.16 -2.11 9.66
CA GLU A 141 -26.86 -1.76 8.26
C GLU A 141 -26.38 -0.32 8.14
N ASP A 142 -26.78 0.55 9.07
CA ASP A 142 -26.39 1.98 9.07
C ASP A 142 -24.93 2.17 9.49
N ASN A 143 -24.37 1.28 10.33
CA ASN A 143 -23.03 1.40 10.86
C ASN A 143 -22.25 0.07 10.82
N PRO A 144 -21.93 -0.45 9.62
CA PRO A 144 -21.30 -1.78 9.48
C PRO A 144 -19.90 -1.87 10.11
N MET A 145 -19.26 -0.73 10.39
CA MET A 145 -17.93 -0.67 10.99
C MET A 145 -17.92 -0.82 12.52
N PHE A 146 -19.07 -0.80 13.20
CA PHE A 146 -19.11 -0.92 14.66
C PHE A 146 -18.57 -2.25 15.16
N VAL A 147 -18.87 -3.33 14.44
CA VAL A 147 -18.33 -4.66 14.75
C VAL A 147 -16.81 -4.67 14.70
N PHE A 148 -16.23 -4.03 13.70
CA PHE A 148 -14.80 -3.91 13.55
C PHE A 148 -14.17 -3.11 14.72
N TYR A 149 -14.70 -1.92 15.06
CA TYR A 149 -14.16 -1.12 16.15
C TYR A 149 -14.30 -1.81 17.50
N LEU A 150 -15.43 -2.50 17.74
CA LEU A 150 -15.62 -3.28 18.96
C LEU A 150 -14.57 -4.39 19.08
N ASP A 151 -14.35 -5.15 18.00
CA ASP A 151 -13.40 -6.26 17.99
C ASP A 151 -11.96 -5.78 18.23
N VAL A 152 -11.48 -4.80 17.47
CA VAL A 152 -10.09 -4.33 17.60
C VAL A 152 -9.83 -3.61 18.94
N CYS A 153 -10.79 -2.86 19.48
CA CYS A 153 -10.64 -2.22 20.79
C CYS A 153 -10.67 -3.26 21.92
N LEU A 154 -11.49 -4.30 21.80
CA LEU A 154 -11.51 -5.39 22.76
C LEU A 154 -10.21 -6.21 22.71
N GLN A 155 -9.70 -6.50 21.51
CA GLN A 155 -8.38 -7.13 21.35
C GLN A 155 -7.28 -6.29 21.98
N ALA A 156 -7.24 -4.98 21.71
CA ALA A 156 -6.25 -4.08 22.29
C ALA A 156 -6.30 -4.04 23.83
N LYS A 157 -7.51 -4.11 24.43
CA LYS A 157 -7.69 -4.18 25.87
C LYS A 157 -7.16 -5.46 26.48
N VAL A 158 -7.52 -6.62 25.89
CA VAL A 158 -7.40 -7.95 26.51
C VAL A 158 -6.08 -8.64 26.13
N LEU A 159 -5.68 -8.57 24.87
CA LEU A 159 -4.56 -9.37 24.35
C LEU A 159 -3.22 -8.62 24.32
N PHE A 160 -3.25 -7.28 24.36
CA PHE A 160 -2.03 -6.48 24.24
C PHE A 160 -1.73 -5.71 25.54
N GLU A 161 -0.54 -5.91 26.06
CA GLU A 161 -0.09 -5.40 27.35
C GLU A 161 1.11 -4.48 27.17
N LYS A 162 1.03 -3.31 27.84
CA LYS A 162 2.13 -2.34 27.84
C LYS A 162 3.37 -2.95 28.49
N ASP A 163 4.53 -2.56 27.99
CA ASP A 163 5.87 -3.02 28.44
C ASP A 163 6.15 -4.49 28.15
N ARG A 164 5.18 -5.22 27.54
CA ARG A 164 5.36 -6.57 27.02
C ARG A 164 5.26 -6.61 25.49
N ASP A 165 4.12 -6.17 24.95
CA ASP A 165 3.82 -6.21 23.52
C ASP A 165 4.14 -4.90 22.82
N TYR A 166 4.13 -3.80 23.55
CA TYR A 166 4.43 -2.45 23.06
C TYR A 166 4.92 -1.53 24.17
N ILE A 167 5.59 -0.45 23.77
CA ILE A 167 5.98 0.67 24.64
C ILE A 167 5.41 1.97 24.09
N ILE A 168 5.39 3.00 24.97
CA ILE A 168 5.01 4.35 24.58
C ILE A 168 6.27 5.21 24.56
N THR A 169 6.54 5.83 23.42
CA THR A 169 7.65 6.75 23.21
C THR A 169 7.13 8.16 22.89
N GLY A 170 8.04 9.11 22.71
CA GLY A 170 7.66 10.46 22.23
C GLY A 170 7.05 10.48 20.84
N GLU A 171 7.21 9.40 20.06
CA GLU A 171 6.67 9.22 18.71
C GLU A 171 5.35 8.43 18.69
N GLY A 172 4.89 7.94 19.85
CA GLY A 172 3.66 7.16 19.98
C GLY A 172 3.90 5.73 20.45
N VAL A 173 3.03 4.81 20.03
CA VAL A 173 3.14 3.38 20.35
C VAL A 173 4.17 2.71 19.43
N GLU A 174 5.09 1.95 20.02
CA GLU A 174 6.08 1.15 19.30
C GLU A 174 5.99 -0.33 19.72
N ILE A 175 6.08 -1.23 18.75
CA ILE A 175 5.99 -2.67 18.98
C ILE A 175 7.25 -3.20 19.66
N VAL A 176 7.07 -4.10 20.61
CA VAL A 176 8.15 -4.91 21.19
C VAL A 176 8.06 -6.33 20.61
N ASP A 177 9.17 -6.82 20.09
CA ASP A 177 9.26 -8.18 19.58
C ASP A 177 9.19 -9.20 20.73
N GLU A 178 8.22 -10.10 20.66
CA GLU A 178 7.91 -11.07 21.73
C GLU A 178 9.09 -12.01 22.04
N PHE A 179 9.95 -12.30 21.04
CA PHE A 179 11.05 -13.25 21.21
C PHE A 179 12.36 -12.59 21.65
N THR A 180 12.62 -11.39 21.14
CA THR A 180 13.91 -10.71 21.39
C THR A 180 13.80 -9.57 22.41
N GLY A 181 12.60 -9.14 22.76
CA GLY A 181 12.36 -7.98 23.62
C GLY A 181 12.82 -6.65 23.02
N ARG A 182 13.13 -6.63 21.71
CA ARG A 182 13.60 -5.43 21.03
C ARG A 182 12.45 -4.60 20.51
N VAL A 183 12.57 -3.30 20.63
CA VAL A 183 11.65 -2.35 20.00
C VAL A 183 11.85 -2.43 18.47
N LEU A 184 10.74 -2.42 17.73
CA LEU A 184 10.70 -2.46 16.28
C LEU A 184 10.22 -1.11 15.72
N PRO A 185 11.12 -0.11 15.56
CA PRO A 185 10.73 1.23 15.15
C PRO A 185 10.05 1.24 13.78
N GLY A 186 9.00 2.04 13.63
CA GLY A 186 8.27 2.20 12.37
C GLY A 186 7.37 1.02 11.99
N ARG A 187 7.34 -0.07 12.76
CA ARG A 187 6.36 -1.15 12.57
C ARG A 187 5.07 -0.85 13.32
N ARG A 188 3.96 -1.29 12.73
CA ARG A 188 2.62 -1.14 13.32
C ARG A 188 1.92 -2.49 13.35
N PHE A 189 1.06 -2.71 14.35
CA PHE A 189 0.12 -3.84 14.31
C PHE A 189 -0.87 -3.62 13.15
N THR A 190 -1.30 -4.72 12.56
CA THR A 190 -2.22 -4.71 11.41
C THR A 190 -3.69 -4.54 11.84
N ASP A 191 -4.55 -4.35 10.87
CA ASP A 191 -6.01 -4.47 11.00
C ASP A 191 -6.64 -3.59 12.08
N GLY A 192 -6.14 -2.36 12.28
CA GLY A 192 -6.70 -1.38 13.20
C GLY A 192 -6.30 -1.55 14.67
N VAL A 193 -5.61 -2.65 15.01
CA VAL A 193 -5.17 -2.93 16.40
C VAL A 193 -4.22 -1.85 16.92
N HIS A 194 -3.32 -1.35 16.07
CA HIS A 194 -2.39 -0.30 16.48
C HIS A 194 -3.11 0.98 16.90
N GLN A 195 -4.09 1.41 16.12
CA GLN A 195 -4.94 2.57 16.43
C GLN A 195 -5.77 2.35 17.68
N ALA A 196 -6.27 1.14 17.90
CA ALA A 196 -6.99 0.79 19.12
C ALA A 196 -6.09 0.84 20.35
N ILE A 197 -4.81 0.46 20.24
CA ILE A 197 -3.82 0.60 21.32
C ILE A 197 -3.48 2.09 21.53
N GLU A 198 -3.30 2.88 20.45
CA GLU A 198 -3.09 4.33 20.57
C GLU A 198 -4.24 5.00 21.33
N ALA A 199 -5.51 4.64 21.04
CA ALA A 199 -6.69 5.11 21.76
C ALA A 199 -6.73 4.63 23.21
N LYS A 200 -6.41 3.36 23.47
CA LYS A 200 -6.31 2.77 24.83
C LYS A 200 -5.34 3.55 25.70
N GLU A 201 -4.18 3.91 25.16
CA GLU A 201 -3.12 4.61 25.87
C GLU A 201 -3.28 6.14 25.83
N ARG A 202 -4.33 6.65 25.18
CA ARG A 202 -4.63 8.09 25.03
C ARG A 202 -3.50 8.88 24.37
N VAL A 203 -2.77 8.24 23.47
CA VAL A 203 -1.84 8.89 22.56
C VAL A 203 -2.56 9.27 21.27
N GLU A 204 -1.94 10.12 20.45
CA GLU A 204 -2.53 10.53 19.18
C GLU A 204 -2.73 9.31 18.27
N VAL A 205 -3.99 9.03 17.90
CA VAL A 205 -4.33 7.98 16.94
C VAL A 205 -3.85 8.43 15.56
N LYS A 206 -2.82 7.78 15.04
CA LYS A 206 -2.27 8.08 13.72
C LYS A 206 -3.11 7.42 12.62
N GLU A 207 -3.28 8.15 11.53
CA GLU A 207 -4.00 7.61 10.36
C GLU A 207 -3.32 6.34 9.85
N SER A 208 -4.09 5.34 9.47
CA SER A 208 -3.57 4.16 8.78
C SER A 208 -3.49 4.44 7.28
N ASP A 209 -2.41 4.00 6.67
CA ASP A 209 -2.27 4.06 5.22
C ASP A 209 -2.96 2.85 4.58
N ARG A 210 -3.90 3.11 3.70
CA ARG A 210 -4.50 2.06 2.87
C ARG A 210 -3.85 2.05 1.51
N THR A 211 -3.37 0.88 1.09
CA THR A 211 -2.95 0.66 -0.30
C THR A 211 -4.17 0.80 -1.22
N VAL A 212 -4.18 1.86 -2.04
CA VAL A 212 -5.27 2.12 -2.99
C VAL A 212 -4.94 1.62 -4.39
N ALA A 213 -3.66 1.50 -4.72
CA ALA A 213 -3.21 0.91 -5.97
C ALA A 213 -1.82 0.31 -5.80
N ALA A 214 -1.57 -0.82 -6.45
CA ALA A 214 -0.27 -1.45 -6.51
C ALA A 214 -0.07 -2.17 -7.83
N ILE A 215 1.17 -2.18 -8.35
CA ILE A 215 1.57 -2.97 -9.50
C ILE A 215 3.06 -3.31 -9.39
N THR A 216 3.46 -4.51 -9.82
CA THR A 216 4.87 -4.88 -9.97
C THR A 216 5.38 -4.54 -11.37
N PHE A 217 6.69 -4.39 -11.54
CA PHE A 217 7.27 -4.19 -12.87
C PHE A 217 6.99 -5.37 -13.79
N GLN A 218 6.99 -6.60 -13.24
CA GLN A 218 6.64 -7.81 -13.97
C GLN A 218 5.24 -7.76 -14.60
N ASN A 219 4.29 -7.08 -13.95
CA ASN A 219 2.93 -6.94 -14.47
C ASN A 219 2.76 -5.67 -15.32
N PHE A 220 3.52 -4.61 -15.03
CA PHE A 220 3.37 -3.33 -15.71
C PHE A 220 3.97 -3.35 -17.13
N PHE A 221 5.23 -3.75 -17.28
CA PHE A 221 5.92 -3.65 -18.59
C PHE A 221 5.30 -4.51 -19.70
N PRO A 222 4.77 -5.72 -19.44
CA PRO A 222 4.07 -6.49 -20.48
C PRO A 222 2.78 -5.83 -21.00
N MET A 223 2.28 -4.78 -20.35
CA MET A 223 1.14 -4.01 -20.86
C MET A 223 1.49 -3.14 -22.07
N TYR A 224 2.78 -2.88 -22.31
CA TYR A 224 3.21 -2.23 -23.53
C TYR A 224 2.91 -3.12 -24.75
N LYS A 225 2.30 -2.53 -25.80
CA LYS A 225 2.00 -3.24 -27.03
C LYS A 225 3.27 -3.75 -27.73
N LYS A 226 4.36 -2.98 -27.61
CA LYS A 226 5.70 -3.33 -28.03
C LYS A 226 6.66 -3.04 -26.89
N LEU A 227 7.44 -4.02 -26.52
CA LEU A 227 8.47 -3.89 -25.48
C LEU A 227 9.81 -4.32 -26.07
N ALA A 228 10.83 -3.53 -25.84
CA ALA A 228 12.22 -3.85 -26.14
C ALA A 228 13.09 -3.37 -24.98
N GLY A 229 14.33 -3.80 -24.95
CA GLY A 229 15.27 -3.33 -23.97
C GLY A 229 16.70 -3.66 -24.35
N MET A 230 17.62 -3.19 -23.54
CA MET A 230 19.05 -3.41 -23.68
C MET A 230 19.71 -3.57 -22.32
N SER A 231 20.77 -4.36 -22.27
CA SER A 231 21.65 -4.52 -21.12
C SER A 231 22.92 -5.21 -21.54
N GLY A 232 24.01 -4.92 -20.84
CA GLY A 232 25.30 -5.60 -21.00
C GLY A 232 25.32 -7.01 -20.43
N THR A 233 24.37 -7.37 -19.56
CA THR A 233 24.38 -8.63 -18.78
C THR A 233 23.18 -9.55 -19.03
N VAL A 234 22.28 -9.17 -19.92
CA VAL A 234 21.00 -9.84 -20.20
C VAL A 234 21.10 -11.32 -20.62
N MET A 235 22.24 -11.74 -21.18
CA MET A 235 22.42 -13.13 -21.67
C MET A 235 22.24 -14.18 -20.56
N ARG A 236 22.52 -13.81 -19.29
CA ARG A 236 22.34 -14.71 -18.13
C ARG A 236 20.87 -15.03 -17.86
N ALA A 237 19.98 -14.11 -18.21
CA ALA A 237 18.54 -14.21 -17.98
C ALA A 237 17.73 -14.52 -19.26
N ARG A 238 18.40 -14.95 -20.36
CA ARG A 238 17.78 -15.19 -21.66
C ARG A 238 16.53 -16.07 -21.60
N ASP A 239 16.62 -17.18 -20.87
CA ASP A 239 15.51 -18.16 -20.76
C ASP A 239 14.30 -17.54 -20.04
N GLU A 240 14.53 -16.70 -19.07
CA GLU A 240 13.49 -16.01 -18.30
C GLU A 240 12.79 -14.96 -19.18
N PHE A 241 13.55 -14.15 -19.93
CA PHE A 241 12.99 -13.22 -20.90
C PHE A 241 12.09 -13.92 -21.92
N THR A 242 12.53 -15.05 -22.46
CA THR A 242 11.74 -15.81 -23.41
C THR A 242 10.49 -16.42 -22.78
N LYS A 243 10.61 -17.01 -21.58
CA LYS A 243 9.49 -17.71 -20.92
C LYS A 243 8.45 -16.74 -20.33
N VAL A 244 8.88 -15.70 -19.63
CA VAL A 244 8.01 -14.79 -18.90
C VAL A 244 7.52 -13.63 -19.78
N TYR A 245 8.46 -12.96 -20.47
CA TYR A 245 8.16 -11.73 -21.22
C TYR A 245 7.93 -11.93 -22.70
N LYS A 246 8.17 -13.15 -23.22
CA LYS A 246 8.08 -13.48 -24.65
C LYS A 246 9.00 -12.58 -25.51
N LEU A 247 10.16 -12.24 -24.99
CA LEU A 247 11.18 -11.42 -25.64
C LEU A 247 12.36 -12.31 -26.08
N ASP A 248 12.79 -12.15 -27.32
CA ASP A 248 13.99 -12.78 -27.83
C ASP A 248 15.22 -11.96 -27.43
N VAL A 249 16.27 -12.65 -26.98
CA VAL A 249 17.55 -12.03 -26.61
C VAL A 249 18.57 -12.26 -27.71
N VAL A 250 19.06 -11.18 -28.27
CA VAL A 250 20.07 -11.18 -29.34
C VAL A 250 21.34 -10.49 -28.85
N GLN A 251 22.47 -11.19 -29.00
CA GLN A 251 23.79 -10.61 -28.69
C GLN A 251 24.28 -9.79 -29.89
N ILE A 252 24.56 -8.52 -29.65
CA ILE A 252 25.17 -7.62 -30.62
C ILE A 252 26.68 -7.64 -30.38
N PRO A 253 27.51 -8.03 -31.39
CA PRO A 253 28.94 -8.05 -31.23
C PRO A 253 29.49 -6.63 -31.02
N THR A 254 30.51 -6.52 -30.17
CA THR A 254 31.30 -5.29 -30.02
C THR A 254 32.18 -5.07 -31.25
N ASN A 255 32.32 -3.82 -31.68
CA ASN A 255 33.28 -3.44 -32.71
C ASN A 255 34.71 -3.48 -32.16
#